data_775de7f02c8c90121508dcfa0f30d62a
#
_entry.id   775de7f02c8c90121508dcfa0f30d62a
#
_cell.length_a   1.000
_cell.length_b   1.000
_cell.length_c   1.000
_cell.angle_alpha   90.00
_cell.angle_beta   90.00
_cell.angle_gamma   90.00
#
_symmetry.space_group_name_H-M   'P 1'
#
loop_
_entity.id
_entity.type
_entity.pdbx_description
1 polymer ?
#
loop_
_entity_poly.entity_id
_entity_poly.type
_entity_poly.pdbx_seq_one_letter_code
_entity_poly.pdbx_strand_id
1 'polypeptide(L)'
;MTEEQSTSVELPDFDVLADLLVEEGALTLSPAELHGMLAGQVAAGARFDPAGLLQRIQTLFDIEPFRNEAARRGAMQVYMAILQQFQAPDFSFELMLPDDDQPLSIRAESLGVWCSGFLSGFGMQEQTGSGGLSVEGQETLRDLAQIVQISTEADAEGDEDEANLMEVQEYVRMAALLIFSECNEPDAKAEAPASGEPPILH
;
A
#
# COMPACT_ATOMS: atom_id res chain seq x y z
N MET A 1 -35.22 -2.82 4.97
CA MET A 1 -33.93 -2.15 4.76
C MET A 1 -32.92 -2.96 5.55
N THR A 2 -32.22 -3.84 4.88
CA THR A 2 -31.17 -4.68 5.49
C THR A 2 -29.89 -3.84 5.41
N GLU A 3 -29.39 -3.38 6.56
CA GLU A 3 -28.05 -2.80 6.65
C GLU A 3 -27.07 -3.92 6.30
N GLU A 4 -26.50 -3.86 5.11
CA GLU A 4 -25.28 -4.59 4.80
C GLU A 4 -24.19 -4.00 5.69
N GLN A 5 -23.92 -4.66 6.81
CA GLN A 5 -22.70 -4.44 7.58
C GLN A 5 -21.53 -4.80 6.64
N SER A 6 -20.95 -3.80 6.02
CA SER A 6 -19.66 -3.93 5.34
C SER A 6 -18.66 -4.33 6.42
N THR A 7 -18.37 -5.62 6.52
CA THR A 7 -17.32 -6.11 7.42
C THR A 7 -16.00 -5.62 6.84
N SER A 8 -15.41 -4.60 7.49
CA SER A 8 -14.07 -4.14 7.13
C SER A 8 -13.09 -5.31 7.27
N VAL A 9 -12.23 -5.49 6.27
CA VAL A 9 -11.13 -6.44 6.37
C VAL A 9 -10.02 -5.76 7.16
N GLU A 10 -9.81 -6.25 8.39
CA GLU A 10 -8.71 -5.77 9.24
C GLU A 10 -7.39 -6.34 8.76
N LEU A 11 -6.30 -5.60 8.98
CA LEU A 11 -4.95 -6.11 8.79
C LEU A 11 -4.69 -7.28 9.75
N PRO A 12 -3.90 -8.29 9.36
CA PRO A 12 -3.44 -9.30 10.31
C PRO A 12 -2.50 -8.65 11.34
N ASP A 13 -2.38 -9.29 12.50
CA ASP A 13 -1.42 -8.90 13.51
C ASP A 13 0.01 -8.92 12.94
N PHE A 14 0.80 -7.87 13.23
CA PHE A 14 2.13 -7.67 12.67
C PHE A 14 3.09 -8.79 13.06
N ASP A 15 3.19 -9.11 14.35
CA ASP A 15 4.14 -10.10 14.86
C ASP A 15 3.75 -11.51 14.44
N VAL A 16 2.45 -11.82 14.44
CA VAL A 16 1.96 -13.12 13.95
C VAL A 16 2.29 -13.31 12.48
N LEU A 17 2.14 -12.27 11.65
CA LEU A 17 2.50 -12.37 10.24
C LEU A 17 4.02 -12.47 10.06
N ALA A 18 4.82 -11.76 10.85
CA ALA A 18 6.28 -11.83 10.82
C ALA A 18 6.75 -13.26 11.09
N ASP A 19 6.24 -13.89 12.15
CA ASP A 19 6.56 -15.28 12.51
C ASP A 19 6.21 -16.25 11.37
N LEU A 20 5.03 -16.10 10.78
CA LEU A 20 4.59 -16.94 9.65
C LEU A 20 5.49 -16.78 8.42
N LEU A 21 5.96 -15.57 8.11
CA LEU A 21 6.89 -15.33 7.01
C LEU A 21 8.26 -15.98 7.26
N VAL A 22 8.75 -15.91 8.51
CA VAL A 22 9.99 -16.60 8.92
C VAL A 22 9.86 -18.12 8.79
N GLU A 23 8.73 -18.71 9.20
CA GLU A 23 8.44 -20.14 9.04
C GLU A 23 8.45 -20.59 7.56
N GLU A 24 8.05 -19.71 6.65
CA GLU A 24 8.10 -19.94 5.20
C GLU A 24 9.49 -19.74 4.58
N GLY A 25 10.46 -19.32 5.37
CA GLY A 25 11.84 -19.07 4.93
C GLY A 25 12.09 -17.67 4.38
N ALA A 26 11.11 -16.76 4.49
CA ALA A 26 11.22 -15.36 4.09
C ALA A 26 11.92 -14.53 5.19
N LEU A 27 13.17 -14.87 5.52
CA LEU A 27 13.89 -14.34 6.68
C LEU A 27 14.17 -12.83 6.64
N THR A 28 14.15 -12.23 5.47
CA THR A 28 14.43 -10.81 5.27
C THR A 28 13.18 -9.98 4.96
N LEU A 29 12.04 -10.64 4.76
CA LEU A 29 10.77 -9.99 4.43
C LEU A 29 10.03 -9.64 5.72
N SER A 30 9.82 -8.35 5.97
CA SER A 30 8.96 -7.89 7.06
C SER A 30 7.51 -7.69 6.59
N PRO A 31 6.52 -7.74 7.52
CA PRO A 31 5.14 -7.38 7.21
C PRO A 31 5.01 -5.95 6.65
N ALA A 32 5.80 -4.99 7.16
CA ALA A 32 5.83 -3.62 6.66
C ALA A 32 6.26 -3.56 5.18
N GLU A 33 7.31 -4.28 4.80
CA GLU A 33 7.78 -4.33 3.41
C GLU A 33 6.76 -4.99 2.49
N LEU A 34 6.19 -6.12 2.91
CA LEU A 34 5.14 -6.81 2.16
C LEU A 34 3.94 -5.90 1.91
N HIS A 35 3.44 -5.26 2.98
CA HIS A 35 2.30 -4.35 2.88
C HIS A 35 2.62 -3.15 1.98
N GLY A 36 3.77 -2.48 2.20
CA GLY A 36 4.20 -1.36 1.37
C GLY A 36 4.29 -1.73 -0.11
N MET A 37 4.94 -2.87 -0.42
CA MET A 37 5.08 -3.39 -1.78
C MET A 37 3.72 -3.63 -2.46
N LEU A 38 2.80 -4.29 -1.78
CA LEU A 38 1.47 -4.55 -2.31
C LEU A 38 0.64 -3.28 -2.44
N ALA A 39 0.72 -2.37 -1.46
CA ALA A 39 0.06 -1.07 -1.51
C ALA A 39 0.56 -0.23 -2.70
N GLY A 40 1.87 -0.20 -2.95
CA GLY A 40 2.43 0.49 -4.11
C GLY A 40 1.95 -0.08 -5.44
N GLN A 41 1.90 -1.41 -5.58
CA GLN A 41 1.37 -2.04 -6.79
C GLN A 41 -0.13 -1.75 -7.00
N VAL A 42 -0.93 -1.82 -5.92
CA VAL A 42 -2.36 -1.50 -5.97
C VAL A 42 -2.58 -0.02 -6.29
N ALA A 43 -1.80 0.87 -5.70
CA ALA A 43 -1.84 2.30 -5.98
C ALA A 43 -1.53 2.59 -7.46
N ALA A 44 -0.58 1.87 -8.06
CA ALA A 44 -0.26 1.97 -9.48
C ALA A 44 -1.26 1.24 -10.42
N GLY A 45 -2.38 0.74 -9.89
CA GLY A 45 -3.46 0.12 -10.67
C GLY A 45 -3.42 -1.40 -10.77
N ALA A 46 -2.46 -2.08 -10.14
CA ALA A 46 -2.40 -3.54 -10.16
C ALA A 46 -3.61 -4.18 -9.46
N ARG A 47 -4.10 -5.28 -10.04
CA ARG A 47 -5.16 -6.11 -9.46
C ARG A 47 -4.79 -7.57 -9.68
N PHE A 48 -4.77 -8.35 -8.60
CA PHE A 48 -4.38 -9.76 -8.63
C PHE A 48 -5.54 -10.66 -8.26
N ASP A 49 -5.66 -11.80 -8.92
CA ASP A 49 -6.41 -12.92 -8.39
C ASP A 49 -5.59 -13.65 -7.30
N PRO A 50 -6.20 -14.51 -6.48
CA PRO A 50 -5.51 -15.15 -5.37
C PRO A 50 -4.25 -15.93 -5.75
N ALA A 51 -4.24 -16.61 -6.90
CA ALA A 51 -3.09 -17.40 -7.35
C ALA A 51 -1.99 -16.49 -7.86
N GLY A 52 -2.33 -15.47 -8.63
CA GLY A 52 -1.41 -14.46 -9.14
C GLY A 52 -0.75 -13.64 -8.03
N LEU A 53 -1.50 -13.30 -6.97
CA LEU A 53 -0.97 -12.62 -5.79
C LEU A 53 0.14 -13.44 -5.12
N LEU A 54 -0.15 -14.71 -4.79
CA LEU A 54 0.81 -15.57 -4.11
C LEU A 54 2.06 -15.80 -4.97
N GLN A 55 1.88 -16.05 -6.26
CA GLN A 55 3.00 -16.17 -7.19
C GLN A 55 3.82 -14.88 -7.29
N ARG A 56 3.16 -13.72 -7.25
CA ARG A 56 3.82 -12.41 -7.27
C ARG A 56 4.71 -12.23 -6.05
N ILE A 57 4.19 -12.51 -4.85
CA ILE A 57 4.95 -12.43 -3.59
C ILE A 57 6.16 -13.38 -3.64
N GLN A 58 5.96 -14.63 -4.03
CA GLN A 58 7.05 -15.61 -4.15
C GLN A 58 8.16 -15.14 -5.09
N THR A 59 7.78 -14.60 -6.24
CA THR A 59 8.74 -14.09 -7.24
C THR A 59 9.50 -12.86 -6.76
N LEU A 60 8.82 -11.93 -6.09
CA LEU A 60 9.41 -10.67 -5.64
C LEU A 60 10.40 -10.86 -4.51
N PHE A 61 10.13 -11.78 -3.61
CA PHE A 61 10.94 -12.01 -2.42
C PHE A 61 11.78 -13.29 -2.48
N ASP A 62 11.84 -13.93 -3.67
CA ASP A 62 12.60 -15.15 -3.91
C ASP A 62 12.34 -16.24 -2.87
N ILE A 63 11.06 -16.45 -2.54
CA ILE A 63 10.63 -17.46 -1.57
C ILE A 63 9.96 -18.65 -2.28
N GLU A 64 10.15 -19.82 -1.69
CA GLU A 64 9.47 -21.05 -2.14
C GLU A 64 7.94 -20.90 -2.02
N PRO A 65 7.16 -21.72 -2.75
CA PRO A 65 5.71 -21.71 -2.60
C PRO A 65 5.27 -21.92 -1.15
N PHE A 66 4.42 -21.03 -0.67
CA PHE A 66 3.89 -21.09 0.70
C PHE A 66 3.35 -22.47 1.04
N ARG A 67 3.87 -23.07 2.10
CA ARG A 67 3.47 -24.39 2.62
C ARG A 67 2.46 -24.26 3.75
N ASN A 68 2.57 -23.18 4.54
CA ASN A 68 1.68 -22.92 5.66
C ASN A 68 0.42 -22.19 5.16
N GLU A 69 -0.76 -22.77 5.42
CA GLU A 69 -2.05 -22.19 5.04
C GLU A 69 -2.34 -20.87 5.80
N ALA A 70 -1.81 -20.71 7.02
CA ALA A 70 -1.96 -19.47 7.77
C ALA A 70 -1.15 -18.33 7.14
N ALA A 71 0.08 -18.60 6.68
CA ALA A 71 0.89 -17.63 5.96
C ALA A 71 0.23 -17.17 4.64
N ARG A 72 -0.35 -18.12 3.89
CA ARG A 72 -1.12 -17.81 2.67
C ARG A 72 -2.31 -16.91 2.97
N ARG A 73 -3.11 -17.27 4.00
CA ARG A 73 -4.26 -16.45 4.40
C ARG A 73 -3.83 -15.06 4.87
N GLY A 74 -2.75 -14.95 5.65
CA GLY A 74 -2.20 -13.67 6.10
C GLY A 74 -1.82 -12.77 4.93
N ALA A 75 -1.07 -13.29 3.95
CA ALA A 75 -0.70 -12.56 2.75
C ALA A 75 -1.92 -12.11 1.92
N MET A 76 -2.92 -12.97 1.79
CA MET A 76 -4.17 -12.62 1.12
C MET A 76 -4.99 -11.58 1.90
N GLN A 77 -5.03 -11.67 3.22
CA GLN A 77 -5.72 -10.72 4.09
C GLN A 77 -5.09 -9.33 3.98
N VAL A 78 -3.76 -9.21 3.97
CA VAL A 78 -3.04 -7.97 3.71
C VAL A 78 -3.51 -7.34 2.40
N TYR A 79 -3.51 -8.09 1.32
CA TYR A 79 -3.93 -7.57 0.01
C TYR A 79 -5.40 -7.13 -0.03
N MET A 80 -6.29 -7.92 0.58
CA MET A 80 -7.72 -7.60 0.63
C MET A 80 -8.00 -6.37 1.49
N ALA A 81 -7.28 -6.21 2.60
CA ALA A 81 -7.35 -5.02 3.44
C ALA A 81 -6.92 -3.76 2.66
N ILE A 82 -5.77 -3.82 1.95
CA ILE A 82 -5.30 -2.73 1.09
C ILE A 82 -6.37 -2.32 0.07
N LEU A 83 -6.94 -3.28 -0.65
CA LEU A 83 -7.96 -2.99 -1.67
C LEU A 83 -9.19 -2.32 -1.08
N GLN A 84 -9.67 -2.80 0.06
CA GLN A 84 -10.86 -2.27 0.72
C GLN A 84 -10.59 -0.88 1.29
N GLN A 85 -9.48 -0.71 2.01
CA GLN A 85 -9.13 0.53 2.69
C GLN A 85 -8.81 1.66 1.70
N PHE A 86 -8.15 1.39 0.58
CA PHE A 86 -7.92 2.39 -0.46
C PHE A 86 -9.21 2.87 -1.14
N GLN A 87 -10.24 2.04 -1.18
CA GLN A 87 -11.54 2.39 -1.78
C GLN A 87 -12.54 2.95 -0.76
N ALA A 88 -12.20 2.93 0.52
CA ALA A 88 -13.07 3.38 1.58
C ALA A 88 -13.23 4.92 1.56
N PRO A 89 -14.47 5.44 1.66
CA PRO A 89 -14.72 6.88 1.57
C PRO A 89 -14.30 7.66 2.81
N ASP A 90 -13.97 6.96 3.89
CA ASP A 90 -13.57 7.54 5.19
C ASP A 90 -12.05 7.67 5.35
N PHE A 91 -11.29 7.37 4.29
CA PHE A 91 -9.82 7.40 4.31
C PHE A 91 -9.20 6.49 5.39
N SER A 92 -9.82 5.35 5.65
CA SER A 92 -9.44 4.40 6.70
C SER A 92 -8.22 3.53 6.36
N PHE A 93 -7.42 3.90 5.36
CA PHE A 93 -6.19 3.19 5.03
C PHE A 93 -5.19 3.25 6.19
N GLU A 94 -4.69 2.09 6.61
CA GLU A 94 -3.75 1.94 7.71
C GLU A 94 -2.42 1.39 7.20
N LEU A 95 -1.30 1.89 7.77
CA LEU A 95 0.02 1.35 7.51
C LEU A 95 0.23 0.12 8.40
N MET A 96 0.76 -0.96 7.83
CA MET A 96 1.13 -2.14 8.61
C MET A 96 2.52 -1.92 9.23
N LEU A 97 2.53 -1.53 10.49
CA LEU A 97 3.73 -1.21 11.27
C LEU A 97 3.69 -1.97 12.61
N PRO A 98 4.85 -2.12 13.28
CA PRO A 98 4.87 -2.65 14.64
C PRO A 98 4.05 -1.80 15.62
N ASP A 99 3.56 -2.43 16.69
CA ASP A 99 2.75 -1.78 17.72
C ASP A 99 3.50 -0.64 18.43
N ASP A 100 2.74 0.27 19.05
CA ASP A 100 3.26 1.47 19.72
C ASP A 100 4.11 1.17 20.96
N ASP A 101 4.08 -0.05 21.49
CA ASP A 101 4.93 -0.51 22.61
C ASP A 101 6.35 -0.90 22.17
N GLN A 102 6.59 -1.02 20.84
CA GLN A 102 7.92 -1.26 20.32
C GLN A 102 8.79 0.01 20.37
N PRO A 103 10.13 -0.15 20.51
CA PRO A 103 11.04 0.98 20.51
C PRO A 103 10.83 1.91 19.29
N LEU A 104 10.94 3.22 19.55
CA LEU A 104 10.76 4.25 18.51
C LEU A 104 11.63 4.01 17.28
N SER A 105 12.88 3.60 17.48
CA SER A 105 13.83 3.27 16.40
C SER A 105 13.33 2.13 15.51
N ILE A 106 12.75 1.08 16.10
CA ILE A 106 12.17 -0.06 15.36
C ILE A 106 10.97 0.39 14.53
N ARG A 107 10.11 1.24 15.11
CA ARG A 107 8.91 1.78 14.43
C ARG A 107 9.31 2.71 13.29
N ALA A 108 10.29 3.58 13.49
CA ALA A 108 10.82 4.49 12.47
C ALA A 108 11.50 3.72 11.32
N GLU A 109 12.32 2.71 11.65
CA GLU A 109 12.91 1.82 10.65
C GLU A 109 11.84 1.09 9.82
N SER A 110 10.82 0.55 10.50
CA SER A 110 9.71 -0.14 9.82
C SER A 110 8.92 0.79 8.89
N LEU A 111 8.73 2.06 9.26
CA LEU A 111 8.14 3.07 8.39
C LEU A 111 8.98 3.31 7.12
N GLY A 112 10.30 3.41 7.26
CA GLY A 112 11.22 3.53 6.12
C GLY A 112 11.18 2.31 5.22
N VAL A 113 11.15 1.11 5.80
CA VAL A 113 11.00 -0.15 5.06
C VAL A 113 9.66 -0.20 4.32
N TRP A 114 8.57 0.25 4.96
CA TRP A 114 7.26 0.37 4.31
C TRP A 114 7.31 1.32 3.10
N CYS A 115 7.89 2.51 3.25
CA CYS A 115 8.03 3.48 2.17
C CYS A 115 8.88 2.92 1.01
N SER A 116 9.98 2.22 1.33
CA SER A 116 10.83 1.55 0.32
C SER A 116 10.04 0.49 -0.46
N GLY A 117 9.26 -0.33 0.25
CA GLY A 117 8.35 -1.31 -0.34
C GLY A 117 7.34 -0.64 -1.27
N PHE A 118 6.67 0.42 -0.80
CA PHE A 118 5.68 1.17 -1.59
C PHE A 118 6.26 1.72 -2.89
N LEU A 119 7.40 2.40 -2.81
CA LEU A 119 8.08 2.96 -3.99
C LEU A 119 8.51 1.87 -4.97
N SER A 120 9.04 0.76 -4.47
CA SER A 120 9.43 -0.39 -5.29
C SER A 120 8.19 -1.01 -5.97
N GLY A 121 7.13 -1.25 -5.22
CA GLY A 121 5.87 -1.80 -5.74
C GLY A 121 5.24 -0.90 -6.81
N PHE A 122 5.20 0.40 -6.55
CA PHE A 122 4.70 1.40 -7.48
C PHE A 122 5.50 1.42 -8.79
N GLY A 123 6.84 1.43 -8.68
CA GLY A 123 7.73 1.46 -9.84
C GLY A 123 7.73 0.19 -10.71
N MET A 124 7.21 -0.92 -10.19
CA MET A 124 7.10 -2.19 -10.94
C MET A 124 5.92 -2.24 -11.91
N GLN A 125 4.98 -1.31 -11.79
CA GLN A 125 3.82 -1.25 -12.69
C GLN A 125 4.11 -0.25 -13.81
N GLU A 126 3.85 -0.67 -15.04
CA GLU A 126 3.69 0.30 -16.14
C GLU A 126 2.44 1.12 -15.80
N GLN A 127 2.60 2.42 -15.63
CA GLN A 127 1.45 3.29 -15.33
C GLN A 127 0.45 3.21 -16.47
N THR A 128 -0.65 2.52 -16.24
CA THR A 128 -1.68 2.28 -17.25
C THR A 128 -2.61 3.49 -17.44
N GLY A 129 -2.47 4.53 -16.60
CA GLY A 129 -3.22 5.76 -16.69
C GLY A 129 -2.70 6.70 -17.80
N SER A 130 -3.58 7.21 -18.64
CA SER A 130 -3.26 8.04 -19.80
C SER A 130 -2.70 9.44 -19.50
N GLY A 131 -2.49 9.80 -18.21
CA GLY A 131 -2.11 11.14 -17.77
C GLY A 131 -0.78 11.27 -17.02
N GLY A 132 -0.21 10.20 -16.53
CA GLY A 132 0.90 10.27 -15.56
C GLY A 132 0.49 10.93 -14.24
N LEU A 133 1.36 10.87 -13.22
CA LEU A 133 1.13 11.58 -11.96
C LEU A 133 1.17 13.10 -12.14
N SER A 134 0.34 13.81 -11.37
CA SER A 134 0.43 15.26 -11.23
C SER A 134 1.81 15.69 -10.70
N VAL A 135 2.08 16.99 -10.72
CA VAL A 135 3.31 17.54 -10.08
C VAL A 135 3.32 17.21 -8.59
N GLU A 136 2.16 17.30 -7.93
CA GLU A 136 1.99 16.97 -6.50
C GLU A 136 2.26 15.49 -6.24
N GLY A 137 1.71 14.58 -7.04
CA GLY A 137 1.99 13.16 -6.91
C GLY A 137 3.46 12.80 -7.13
N GLN A 138 4.15 13.48 -8.08
CA GLN A 138 5.58 13.29 -8.29
C GLN A 138 6.42 13.83 -7.13
N GLU A 139 6.04 14.94 -6.52
CA GLU A 139 6.67 15.48 -5.32
C GLU A 139 6.47 14.55 -4.14
N THR A 140 5.25 14.06 -3.93
CA THR A 140 4.92 13.07 -2.90
C THR A 140 5.79 11.81 -2.98
N LEU A 141 6.01 11.25 -4.18
CA LEU A 141 6.92 10.10 -4.32
C LEU A 141 8.37 10.44 -3.96
N ARG A 142 8.82 11.68 -4.24
CA ARG A 142 10.17 12.12 -3.84
C ARG A 142 10.30 12.28 -2.32
N ASP A 143 9.25 12.76 -1.68
CA ASP A 143 9.20 12.89 -0.21
C ASP A 143 9.23 11.53 0.47
N LEU A 144 8.46 10.56 -0.04
CA LEU A 144 8.55 9.17 0.44
C LEU A 144 9.98 8.61 0.31
N ALA A 145 10.69 8.92 -0.80
CA ALA A 145 12.07 8.50 -0.99
C ALA A 145 13.06 9.20 -0.01
N GLN A 146 12.76 10.41 0.47
CA GLN A 146 13.53 11.08 1.50
C GLN A 146 13.29 10.43 2.88
N ILE A 147 12.04 10.06 3.21
CA ILE A 147 11.69 9.39 4.46
C ILE A 147 12.45 8.06 4.60
N VAL A 148 12.62 7.29 3.53
CA VAL A 148 13.44 6.07 3.53
C VAL A 148 14.87 6.34 4.03
N GLN A 149 15.45 7.48 3.69
CA GLN A 149 16.84 7.82 4.07
C GLN A 149 16.95 8.28 5.52
N ILE A 150 15.97 9.02 6.02
CA ILE A 150 15.97 9.58 7.37
C ILE A 150 15.76 8.48 8.42
N SER A 151 14.89 7.52 8.16
CA SER A 151 14.54 6.45 9.11
C SER A 151 15.71 5.51 9.42
N THR A 152 16.76 5.49 8.61
CA THR A 152 18.00 4.72 8.87
C THR A 152 18.98 5.45 9.80
N GLU A 153 18.77 6.73 10.11
CA GLU A 153 19.68 7.57 10.90
C GLU A 153 19.09 7.97 12.29
N ALA A 154 17.89 7.50 12.64
CA ALA A 154 17.19 7.93 13.85
C ALA A 154 17.72 7.25 15.11
N ASP A 155 18.64 7.93 15.82
CA ASP A 155 19.08 7.61 17.19
C ASP A 155 18.26 8.39 18.26
N ALA A 156 16.96 8.59 18.05
CA ALA A 156 16.13 9.49 18.84
C ALA A 156 15.33 8.75 19.93
N GLU A 157 15.31 9.27 21.15
CA GLU A 157 14.47 8.82 22.27
C GLU A 157 13.89 10.02 23.01
N GLY A 158 12.62 10.35 22.78
CA GLY A 158 11.94 11.41 23.51
C GLY A 158 10.49 11.64 23.07
N ASP A 159 9.68 12.33 23.91
CA ASP A 159 8.27 12.62 23.60
C ASP A 159 8.10 13.46 22.32
N GLU A 160 9.07 14.31 21.99
CA GLU A 160 9.07 15.11 20.76
C GLU A 160 9.27 14.21 19.52
N ASP A 161 10.10 13.18 19.66
CA ASP A 161 10.38 12.24 18.57
C ASP A 161 9.20 11.30 18.32
N GLU A 162 8.45 10.93 19.36
CA GLU A 162 7.18 10.21 19.23
C GLU A 162 6.15 11.02 18.41
N ALA A 163 5.98 12.30 18.75
CA ALA A 163 5.08 13.18 18.03
C ALA A 163 5.49 13.35 16.56
N ASN A 164 6.80 13.49 16.31
CA ASN A 164 7.35 13.60 14.97
C ASN A 164 7.10 12.30 14.16
N LEU A 165 7.29 11.13 14.76
CA LEU A 165 7.02 9.85 14.08
C LEU A 165 5.54 9.74 13.70
N MET A 166 4.62 10.10 14.61
CA MET A 166 3.18 10.09 14.33
C MET A 166 2.80 11.03 13.16
N GLU A 167 3.39 12.22 13.09
CA GLU A 167 3.18 13.15 11.99
C GLU A 167 3.68 12.58 10.66
N VAL A 168 4.85 11.94 10.65
CA VAL A 168 5.41 11.32 9.44
C VAL A 168 4.60 10.10 9.02
N GLN A 169 4.11 9.27 9.96
CA GLN A 169 3.22 8.15 9.66
C GLN A 169 1.92 8.64 8.99
N GLU A 170 1.31 9.69 9.53
CA GLU A 170 0.09 10.26 8.95
C GLU A 170 0.35 10.85 7.55
N TYR A 171 1.49 11.53 7.37
CA TYR A 171 1.89 12.01 6.05
C TYR A 171 2.05 10.86 5.05
N VAL A 172 2.75 9.78 5.41
CA VAL A 172 2.94 8.59 4.55
C VAL A 172 1.61 7.95 4.19
N ARG A 173 0.69 7.85 5.17
CA ARG A 173 -0.66 7.33 4.97
C ARG A 173 -1.43 8.14 3.92
N MET A 174 -1.43 9.46 4.07
CA MET A 174 -2.11 10.36 3.13
C MET A 174 -1.45 10.40 1.75
N ALA A 175 -0.12 10.29 1.71
CA ALA A 175 0.64 10.17 0.47
C ALA A 175 0.23 8.94 -0.35
N ALA A 176 0.10 7.78 0.31
CA ALA A 176 -0.36 6.56 -0.35
C ALA A 176 -1.77 6.69 -0.93
N LEU A 177 -2.70 7.31 -0.19
CA LEU A 177 -4.07 7.58 -0.64
C LEU A 177 -4.09 8.55 -1.83
N LEU A 178 -3.28 9.60 -1.81
CA LEU A 178 -3.16 10.54 -2.93
C LEU A 178 -2.70 9.83 -4.20
N ILE A 179 -1.61 9.07 -4.12
CA ILE A 179 -1.08 8.32 -5.27
C ILE A 179 -2.11 7.31 -5.80
N PHE A 180 -2.81 6.61 -4.89
CA PHE A 180 -3.90 5.71 -5.30
C PHE A 180 -5.00 6.45 -6.03
N SER A 181 -5.48 7.58 -5.51
CA SER A 181 -6.53 8.40 -6.12
C SER A 181 -6.13 8.83 -7.52
N GLU A 182 -4.95 9.43 -7.69
CA GLU A 182 -4.48 9.92 -9.00
C GLU A 182 -4.36 8.82 -10.07
N CYS A 183 -3.95 7.61 -9.66
CA CYS A 183 -3.75 6.50 -10.60
C CYS A 183 -5.01 5.66 -10.87
N ASN A 184 -6.04 5.78 -10.02
CA ASN A 184 -7.24 4.94 -10.10
C ASN A 184 -8.54 5.74 -10.31
N GLU A 185 -8.46 7.06 -10.54
CA GLU A 185 -9.63 7.83 -10.95
C GLU A 185 -10.16 7.32 -12.28
N PRO A 186 -11.48 7.09 -12.42
CA PRO A 186 -12.06 6.76 -13.73
C PRO A 186 -11.82 7.94 -14.67
N ASP A 187 -11.34 7.64 -15.89
CA ASP A 187 -11.11 8.64 -16.94
C ASP A 187 -12.37 9.52 -17.14
N ALA A 188 -12.39 10.71 -16.59
CA ALA A 188 -13.46 11.69 -16.76
C ALA A 188 -13.64 12.11 -18.24
N LYS A 189 -12.80 11.61 -19.16
CA LYS A 189 -12.86 11.83 -20.60
C LYS A 189 -13.65 10.77 -21.40
N ALA A 190 -14.07 9.67 -20.76
CA ALA A 190 -14.81 8.62 -21.46
C ALA A 190 -16.32 8.88 -21.56
N GLU A 191 -16.86 9.88 -20.87
CA GLU A 191 -18.29 10.26 -20.90
C GLU A 191 -18.57 11.60 -21.61
N ALA A 192 -18.05 11.79 -22.80
CA ALA A 192 -18.64 12.76 -23.70
C ALA A 192 -19.69 12.01 -24.56
N PRO A 193 -20.99 12.18 -24.36
CA PRO A 193 -21.97 11.62 -25.28
C PRO A 193 -21.74 12.27 -26.65
N ALA A 194 -21.55 11.43 -27.65
CA ALA A 194 -21.58 11.85 -29.02
C ALA A 194 -22.94 12.52 -29.29
N SER A 195 -22.94 13.84 -29.27
CA SER A 195 -24.10 14.63 -29.78
C SER A 195 -24.18 14.44 -31.29
N GLY A 196 -24.84 13.35 -31.68
CA GLY A 196 -25.27 13.15 -33.03
C GLY A 196 -26.40 14.12 -33.35
N GLU A 197 -26.10 15.23 -34.02
CA GLU A 197 -27.12 16.01 -34.71
C GLU A 197 -27.73 15.13 -35.81
N PRO A 198 -29.08 15.03 -35.90
CA PRO A 198 -29.73 14.35 -37.01
C PRO A 198 -29.55 15.17 -38.28
N PRO A 199 -29.33 14.52 -39.45
CA PRO A 199 -29.21 15.23 -40.75
C PRO A 199 -30.55 15.87 -41.09
N ILE A 200 -30.53 17.18 -41.34
CA ILE A 200 -31.65 17.92 -41.91
C ILE A 200 -31.74 17.55 -43.37
N LEU A 201 -32.81 16.84 -43.76
CA LEU A 201 -33.20 16.62 -45.14
C LEU A 201 -33.92 17.87 -45.69
N HIS A 202 -33.35 18.43 -46.74
CA HIS A 202 -34.06 19.32 -47.67
C HIS A 202 -34.25 18.62 -49.00
#